data_317e3bc394a6967ddb2f374c54d7f16e
#
_entry.id   317e3bc394a6967ddb2f374c54d7f16e
#
_cell.length_a   1.000
_cell.length_b   1.000
_cell.length_c   1.000
_cell.angle_alpha   90.00
_cell.angle_beta   90.00
_cell.angle_gamma   90.00
#
_symmetry.space_group_name_H-M   'P 1'
#
loop_
_entity.id
_entity.type
_entity.pdbx_description
1 polymer ?
#
loop_
_entity_poly.entity_id
_entity_poly.type
_entity_poly.pdbx_seq_one_letter_code
_entity_poly.pdbx_strand_id
1 'polypeptide(L)'
;MQKRIRQIAAGKFESDQPSLSISDEELFLTVTEGQEYTGEFEITSENHIPVRGIVYSTHPRMECLTPQFEGENIRIRYQFHSKGLVEGQEEKGAFVILCNQSVHSLSFCVSISRLYAQTATGAIRSLSDFTALAKENWQEAYQLFYHKSFPNILKAKETKEKMYYQGILAAKPSSQNLEEFLVAAGRK
;
A
#
# COMPACT_ATOMS: atom_id res chain seq x y z
N MET A 1 31.88 9.86 33.15
CA MET A 1 31.49 9.36 34.48
C MET A 1 31.24 10.46 35.50
N GLN A 2 32.18 11.40 35.76
CA GLN A 2 32.03 12.47 36.75
C GLN A 2 30.83 13.42 36.51
N LYS A 3 30.41 13.69 35.26
CA LYS A 3 29.29 14.58 34.95
C LYS A 3 27.95 13.99 35.41
N ARG A 4 27.73 12.67 35.23
CA ARG A 4 26.55 11.95 35.71
C ARG A 4 26.43 11.90 37.23
N ILE A 5 27.55 11.71 37.92
CA ILE A 5 27.57 11.69 39.38
C ILE A 5 27.19 13.06 39.96
N ARG A 6 27.65 14.17 39.35
CA ARG A 6 27.28 15.54 39.78
C ARG A 6 25.80 15.87 39.51
N GLN A 7 25.24 15.37 38.43
CA GLN A 7 23.82 15.54 38.11
C GLN A 7 22.91 14.79 39.10
N ILE A 8 23.26 13.55 39.45
CA ILE A 8 22.56 12.74 40.45
C ILE A 8 22.63 13.43 41.83
N ALA A 9 23.80 13.96 42.21
CA ALA A 9 23.98 14.70 43.46
C ALA A 9 23.19 16.03 43.50
N ALA A 10 22.88 16.60 42.35
CA ALA A 10 22.07 17.82 42.20
C ALA A 10 20.55 17.53 42.05
N GLY A 11 20.10 16.28 42.17
CA GLY A 11 18.71 15.89 42.01
C GLY A 11 18.19 16.02 40.58
N LYS A 12 19.07 16.18 39.59
CA LYS A 12 18.71 16.19 38.16
C LYS A 12 18.85 14.79 37.60
N PHE A 13 17.76 14.06 37.55
CA PHE A 13 17.64 12.76 36.89
C PHE A 13 17.25 13.00 35.41
N GLU A 14 18.16 13.55 34.62
CA GLU A 14 18.00 13.48 33.15
C GLU A 14 18.40 12.05 32.74
N SER A 15 17.45 11.15 32.66
CA SER A 15 17.64 9.92 31.90
C SER A 15 17.61 10.30 30.42
N ASP A 16 18.68 10.02 29.69
CA ASP A 16 18.66 10.12 28.23
C ASP A 16 17.49 9.26 27.75
N GLN A 17 16.48 9.91 27.18
CA GLN A 17 15.33 9.22 26.60
C GLN A 17 15.66 8.84 25.16
N PRO A 18 15.18 7.69 24.67
CA PRO A 18 15.35 7.33 23.28
C PRO A 18 14.63 8.34 22.37
N SER A 19 15.32 8.78 21.32
CA SER A 19 14.73 9.53 20.21
C SER A 19 14.26 8.55 19.16
N LEU A 20 12.97 8.61 18.82
CA LEU A 20 12.33 7.63 17.97
C LEU A 20 12.01 8.23 16.60
N SER A 21 12.39 7.50 15.54
CA SER A 21 12.01 7.75 14.15
C SER A 21 11.20 6.59 13.62
N ILE A 22 10.19 6.88 12.80
CA ILE A 22 9.37 5.90 12.10
C ILE A 22 9.68 6.04 10.61
N SER A 23 9.83 4.92 9.89
CA SER A 23 10.22 4.89 8.47
C SER A 23 9.28 5.66 7.54
N ASP A 24 8.02 5.78 7.92
CA ASP A 24 6.96 6.37 7.10
C ASP A 24 6.21 7.45 7.90
N GLU A 25 5.78 8.50 7.23
CA GLU A 25 4.89 9.51 7.81
C GLU A 25 3.43 9.07 7.76
N GLU A 26 3.05 8.37 6.68
CA GLU A 26 1.74 7.80 6.45
C GLU A 26 1.86 6.59 5.51
N LEU A 27 1.04 5.55 5.74
CA LEU A 27 0.99 4.35 4.90
C LEU A 27 -0.17 4.41 3.91
N PHE A 28 0.13 4.42 2.61
CA PHE A 28 -0.86 4.29 1.55
C PHE A 28 -0.79 2.90 0.95
N LEU A 29 -1.84 2.11 1.18
CA LEU A 29 -1.88 0.71 0.77
C LEU A 29 -2.96 0.51 -0.30
N THR A 30 -2.64 -0.32 -1.30
CA THR A 30 -3.62 -0.81 -2.26
C THR A 30 -3.77 -2.31 -2.08
N VAL A 31 -4.94 -2.75 -1.66
CA VAL A 31 -5.22 -4.15 -1.34
C VAL A 31 -6.25 -4.70 -2.31
N THR A 32 -6.04 -5.94 -2.77
CA THR A 32 -6.98 -6.61 -3.66
C THR A 32 -8.20 -7.08 -2.88
N GLU A 33 -9.40 -6.87 -3.46
CA GLU A 33 -10.69 -7.31 -2.92
C GLU A 33 -10.63 -8.79 -2.50
N GLY A 34 -11.02 -9.08 -1.26
CA GLY A 34 -11.09 -10.43 -0.71
C GLY A 34 -9.75 -11.06 -0.31
N GLN A 35 -8.63 -10.39 -0.52
CA GLN A 35 -7.29 -10.88 -0.16
C GLN A 35 -6.79 -10.26 1.14
N GLU A 36 -5.82 -10.94 1.74
CA GLU A 36 -5.05 -10.43 2.86
C GLU A 36 -3.79 -9.73 2.34
N TYR A 37 -3.42 -8.65 3.01
CA TYR A 37 -2.19 -7.91 2.71
C TYR A 37 -1.32 -7.87 3.95
N THR A 38 -0.06 -8.28 3.84
CA THR A 38 0.94 -8.19 4.91
C THR A 38 1.99 -7.16 4.52
N GLY A 39 2.29 -6.26 5.44
CA GLY A 39 3.33 -5.24 5.28
C GLY A 39 4.14 -5.08 6.55
N GLU A 40 5.12 -4.19 6.49
CA GLU A 40 5.96 -3.82 7.62
C GLU A 40 6.34 -2.34 7.56
N PHE A 41 6.64 -1.75 8.72
CA PHE A 41 7.32 -0.47 8.88
C PHE A 41 8.39 -0.57 9.95
N GLU A 42 9.33 0.35 9.94
CA GLU A 42 10.47 0.32 10.86
C GLU A 42 10.36 1.42 11.93
N ILE A 43 10.78 1.08 13.14
CA ILE A 43 10.98 2.00 14.25
C ILE A 43 12.46 1.99 14.57
N THR A 44 13.11 3.14 14.53
CA THR A 44 14.54 3.29 14.77
C THR A 44 14.80 4.25 15.94
N SER A 45 15.74 3.89 16.81
CA SER A 45 16.27 4.79 17.83
C SER A 45 17.43 5.60 17.27
N GLU A 46 17.26 6.91 17.10
CA GLU A 46 18.27 7.81 16.53
C GLU A 46 19.48 8.00 17.44
N ASN A 47 19.32 7.84 18.74
CA ASN A 47 20.36 8.04 19.73
C ASN A 47 20.93 6.73 20.29
N HIS A 48 20.67 5.59 19.65
CA HIS A 48 21.15 4.26 20.03
C HIS A 48 20.76 3.81 21.44
N ILE A 49 19.70 4.37 22.00
CA ILE A 49 19.14 3.89 23.27
C ILE A 49 18.00 2.94 22.91
N PRO A 50 18.04 1.68 23.35
CA PRO A 50 16.99 0.72 23.03
C PRO A 50 15.60 1.23 23.40
N VAL A 51 14.67 1.17 22.44
CA VAL A 51 13.26 1.51 22.63
C VAL A 51 12.51 0.26 23.02
N ARG A 52 11.59 0.36 23.97
CA ARG A 52 10.68 -0.70 24.34
C ARG A 52 9.26 -0.17 24.34
N GLY A 53 8.34 -0.95 23.76
CA GLY A 53 6.96 -0.49 23.68
C GLY A 53 5.98 -1.53 23.18
N ILE A 54 4.78 -1.04 22.90
CA ILE A 54 3.70 -1.79 22.27
C ILE A 54 3.14 -1.03 21.09
N VAL A 55 2.66 -1.75 20.09
CA VAL A 55 1.96 -1.22 18.91
C VAL A 55 0.60 -1.90 18.81
N TYR A 56 -0.43 -1.11 18.54
CA TYR A 56 -1.75 -1.64 18.17
C TYR A 56 -2.39 -0.78 17.09
N SER A 57 -3.32 -1.37 16.35
CA SER A 57 -4.09 -0.65 15.35
C SER A 57 -5.40 -0.12 15.94
N THR A 58 -5.83 1.05 15.48
CA THR A 58 -7.16 1.61 15.79
C THR A 58 -8.26 1.04 14.91
N HIS A 59 -7.92 0.29 13.86
CA HIS A 59 -8.86 -0.24 12.89
C HIS A 59 -9.00 -1.77 13.01
N PRO A 60 -10.23 -2.33 13.11
CA PRO A 60 -10.44 -3.76 13.40
C PRO A 60 -9.97 -4.71 12.28
N ARG A 61 -9.81 -4.21 11.05
CA ARG A 61 -9.31 -5.01 9.91
C ARG A 61 -7.79 -4.97 9.75
N MET A 62 -7.12 -4.13 10.52
CA MET A 62 -5.66 -4.02 10.52
C MET A 62 -5.12 -4.64 11.80
N GLU A 63 -4.53 -5.80 11.68
CA GLU A 63 -3.91 -6.53 12.79
C GLU A 63 -2.42 -6.21 12.89
N CYS A 64 -1.93 -5.91 14.09
CA CYS A 64 -0.50 -5.79 14.35
C CYS A 64 0.08 -7.16 14.73
N LEU A 65 0.91 -7.73 13.87
CA LEU A 65 1.54 -9.04 14.09
C LEU A 65 2.75 -8.96 15.04
N THR A 66 3.27 -7.76 15.28
CA THR A 66 4.38 -7.48 16.21
C THR A 66 3.89 -6.50 17.29
N PRO A 67 2.99 -6.93 18.20
CA PRO A 67 2.34 -6.02 19.16
C PRO A 67 3.27 -5.52 20.27
N GLN A 68 4.42 -6.17 20.47
CA GLN A 68 5.44 -5.78 21.46
C GLN A 68 6.79 -5.74 20.79
N PHE A 69 7.60 -4.76 21.21
CA PHE A 69 8.93 -4.59 20.62
C PHE A 69 9.95 -4.08 21.64
N GLU A 70 11.22 -4.42 21.40
CA GLU A 70 12.39 -3.94 22.14
C GLU A 70 13.62 -3.97 21.25
N GLY A 71 14.41 -2.89 21.21
CA GLY A 71 15.65 -2.79 20.43
C GLY A 71 15.92 -1.39 19.91
N GLU A 72 16.90 -1.27 19.01
CA GLU A 72 17.28 -0.01 18.36
C GLU A 72 16.68 0.12 16.95
N ASN A 73 16.58 -1.01 16.23
CA ASN A 73 15.99 -1.11 14.89
C ASN A 73 14.95 -2.22 14.92
N ILE A 74 13.70 -1.86 14.80
CA ILE A 74 12.58 -2.77 15.03
C ILE A 74 11.69 -2.77 13.80
N ARG A 75 11.33 -3.95 13.31
CA ARG A 75 10.34 -4.13 12.25
C ARG A 75 9.00 -4.51 12.85
N ILE A 76 8.00 -3.68 12.60
CA ILE A 76 6.62 -3.91 12.99
C ILE A 76 5.89 -4.48 11.79
N ARG A 77 5.45 -5.72 11.90
CA ARG A 77 4.68 -6.40 10.87
C ARG A 77 3.18 -6.25 11.15
N TYR A 78 2.41 -6.07 10.09
CA TYR A 78 0.97 -5.95 10.17
C TYR A 78 0.28 -6.72 9.03
N GLN A 79 -1.01 -7.00 9.22
CA GLN A 79 -1.85 -7.67 8.24
C GLN A 79 -3.19 -6.96 8.13
N PHE A 80 -3.63 -6.73 6.89
CA PHE A 80 -4.95 -6.14 6.61
C PHE A 80 -5.87 -7.18 5.99
N HIS A 81 -7.10 -7.25 6.48
CA HIS A 81 -8.13 -8.20 6.03
C HIS A 81 -9.18 -7.49 5.17
N SER A 82 -9.14 -7.70 3.86
CA SER A 82 -10.07 -7.06 2.92
C SER A 82 -11.36 -7.86 2.68
N LYS A 83 -11.58 -8.97 3.36
CA LYS A 83 -12.77 -9.82 3.21
C LYS A 83 -14.06 -9.03 3.42
N GLY A 84 -14.94 -9.03 2.42
CA GLY A 84 -16.22 -8.32 2.44
C GLY A 84 -16.14 -6.84 2.09
N LEU A 85 -14.97 -6.32 1.75
CA LEU A 85 -14.79 -5.00 1.14
C LEU A 85 -14.85 -5.15 -0.39
N VAL A 86 -15.29 -4.08 -1.07
CA VAL A 86 -15.42 -4.06 -2.53
C VAL A 86 -14.57 -2.95 -3.14
N GLU A 87 -14.29 -3.07 -4.43
CA GLU A 87 -13.51 -2.09 -5.18
C GLU A 87 -14.01 -0.64 -4.96
N GLY A 88 -13.07 0.27 -4.71
CA GLY A 88 -13.30 1.69 -4.51
C GLY A 88 -13.61 2.09 -3.08
N GLN A 89 -13.73 1.14 -2.15
CA GLN A 89 -13.79 1.46 -0.71
C GLN A 89 -12.41 1.86 -0.19
N GLU A 90 -12.42 2.77 0.77
CA GLU A 90 -11.25 3.20 1.51
C GLU A 90 -11.46 2.97 3.00
N GLU A 91 -10.46 2.39 3.65
CA GLU A 91 -10.42 2.18 5.10
C GLU A 91 -9.27 3.00 5.68
N LYS A 92 -9.54 3.74 6.75
CA LYS A 92 -8.56 4.64 7.38
C LYS A 92 -8.41 4.32 8.86
N GLY A 93 -7.19 4.43 9.35
CA GLY A 93 -6.88 4.22 10.74
C GLY A 93 -5.46 4.65 11.07
N ALA A 94 -4.98 4.22 12.22
CA ALA A 94 -3.61 4.48 12.65
C ALA A 94 -3.05 3.31 13.46
N PHE A 95 -1.75 3.14 13.40
CA PHE A 95 -1.00 2.42 14.41
C PHE A 95 -0.65 3.38 15.54
N VAL A 96 -0.99 3.00 16.77
CA VAL A 96 -0.60 3.71 17.98
C VAL A 96 0.59 3.00 18.59
N ILE A 97 1.69 3.73 18.77
CA ILE A 97 2.96 3.23 19.26
C ILE A 97 3.20 3.87 20.63
N LEU A 98 3.13 3.06 21.67
CA LEU A 98 3.38 3.48 23.04
C LEU A 98 4.77 3.02 23.45
N CYS A 99 5.69 3.95 23.68
CA CYS A 99 7.06 3.63 24.07
C CYS A 99 7.62 4.65 25.06
N ASN A 100 8.29 4.18 26.09
CA ASN A 100 9.12 4.99 27.01
C ASN A 100 8.51 6.34 27.44
N GLN A 101 7.21 6.36 27.77
CA GLN A 101 6.42 7.55 28.16
C GLN A 101 6.03 8.49 27.00
N SER A 102 6.28 8.12 25.74
CA SER A 102 5.81 8.84 24.56
C SER A 102 4.76 8.03 23.80
N VAL A 103 3.90 8.75 23.07
CA VAL A 103 2.89 8.18 22.18
C VAL A 103 3.12 8.73 20.79
N HIS A 104 3.29 7.82 19.82
CA HIS A 104 3.40 8.16 18.42
C HIS A 104 2.25 7.53 17.65
N SER A 105 1.92 8.10 16.50
CA SER A 105 0.86 7.60 15.64
C SER A 105 1.34 7.58 14.20
N LEU A 106 1.14 6.45 13.52
CA LEU A 106 1.38 6.28 12.10
C LEU A 106 0.03 6.04 11.41
N SER A 107 -0.45 7.04 10.67
CA SER A 107 -1.71 6.96 9.93
C SER A 107 -1.60 6.00 8.76
N PHE A 108 -2.72 5.38 8.39
CA PHE A 108 -2.80 4.60 7.16
C PHE A 108 -4.12 4.83 6.43
N CYS A 109 -4.05 4.72 5.10
CA CYS A 109 -5.19 4.69 4.20
C CYS A 109 -5.06 3.46 3.29
N VAL A 110 -6.07 2.59 3.33
CA VAL A 110 -6.13 1.37 2.53
C VAL A 110 -7.21 1.53 1.48
N SER A 111 -6.82 1.52 0.20
CA SER A 111 -7.73 1.54 -0.94
C SER A 111 -7.96 0.13 -1.46
N ILE A 112 -9.22 -0.26 -1.64
CA ILE A 112 -9.57 -1.57 -2.18
C ILE A 112 -9.62 -1.52 -3.70
N SER A 113 -8.87 -2.41 -4.35
CA SER A 113 -8.81 -2.57 -5.79
C SER A 113 -9.23 -3.97 -6.21
N ARG A 114 -9.72 -4.10 -7.44
CA ARG A 114 -9.99 -5.40 -8.03
C ARG A 114 -8.83 -5.83 -8.91
N LEU A 115 -8.42 -7.09 -8.78
CA LEU A 115 -7.46 -7.70 -9.68
C LEU A 115 -8.20 -8.25 -10.89
N TYR A 116 -7.93 -7.73 -12.08
CA TYR A 116 -8.56 -8.19 -13.32
C TYR A 116 -7.74 -9.23 -14.05
N ALA A 117 -6.42 -9.11 -13.98
CA ALA A 117 -5.50 -10.10 -14.52
C ALA A 117 -4.15 -10.06 -13.80
N GLN A 118 -3.47 -11.19 -13.77
CA GLN A 118 -2.06 -11.29 -13.37
C GLN A 118 -1.24 -11.56 -14.62
N THR A 119 -0.25 -10.74 -14.87
CA THR A 119 0.64 -10.83 -16.03
C THR A 119 2.08 -11.09 -15.57
N ALA A 120 2.98 -11.39 -16.50
CA ALA A 120 4.40 -11.54 -16.20
C ALA A 120 5.05 -10.25 -15.67
N THR A 121 4.52 -9.09 -16.07
CA THR A 121 4.99 -7.76 -15.65
C THR A 121 4.31 -7.25 -14.39
N GLY A 122 3.22 -7.90 -13.93
CA GLY A 122 2.53 -7.51 -12.70
C GLY A 122 1.02 -7.66 -12.74
N ALA A 123 0.37 -7.12 -11.72
CA ALA A 123 -1.07 -7.17 -11.54
C ALA A 123 -1.78 -6.04 -12.30
N ILE A 124 -2.81 -6.36 -13.05
CA ILE A 124 -3.65 -5.39 -13.78
C ILE A 124 -4.90 -5.10 -12.97
N ARG A 125 -4.99 -3.87 -12.44
CA ARG A 125 -6.10 -3.37 -11.61
C ARG A 125 -6.83 -2.18 -12.25
N SER A 126 -6.26 -1.63 -13.33
CA SER A 126 -6.78 -0.43 -13.97
C SER A 126 -6.39 -0.34 -15.44
N LEU A 127 -7.02 0.57 -16.16
CA LEU A 127 -6.64 0.90 -17.54
C LEU A 127 -5.22 1.47 -17.60
N SER A 128 -4.75 2.13 -16.53
CA SER A 128 -3.38 2.64 -16.44
C SER A 128 -2.36 1.51 -16.41
N ASP A 129 -2.61 0.46 -15.61
CA ASP A 129 -1.72 -0.71 -15.54
C ASP A 129 -1.70 -1.45 -16.88
N PHE A 130 -2.87 -1.57 -17.54
CA PHE A 130 -2.96 -2.13 -18.87
C PHE A 130 -2.14 -1.32 -19.90
N THR A 131 -2.16 0.02 -19.79
CA THR A 131 -1.35 0.88 -20.66
C THR A 131 0.15 0.68 -20.43
N ALA A 132 0.57 0.52 -19.18
CA ALA A 132 1.95 0.19 -18.84
C ALA A 132 2.36 -1.16 -19.42
N LEU A 133 1.51 -2.20 -19.26
CA LEU A 133 1.72 -3.50 -19.89
C LEU A 133 1.89 -3.38 -21.41
N ALA A 134 1.04 -2.59 -22.08
CA ALA A 134 1.12 -2.42 -23.54
C ALA A 134 2.41 -1.78 -24.01
N LYS A 135 3.06 -0.95 -23.19
CA LYS A 135 4.37 -0.36 -23.46
C LYS A 135 5.52 -1.34 -23.24
N GLU A 136 5.39 -2.23 -22.27
CA GLU A 136 6.44 -3.19 -21.89
C GLU A 136 6.33 -4.51 -22.66
N ASN A 137 5.12 -5.03 -22.80
CA ASN A 137 4.84 -6.31 -23.45
C ASN A 137 3.56 -6.25 -24.29
N TRP A 138 3.72 -5.80 -25.52
CA TRP A 138 2.61 -5.65 -26.48
C TRP A 138 1.84 -6.95 -26.74
N GLN A 139 2.56 -8.06 -26.82
CA GLN A 139 1.97 -9.38 -27.10
C GLN A 139 0.99 -9.80 -25.99
N GLU A 140 1.40 -9.65 -24.74
CA GLU A 140 0.59 -9.98 -23.58
C GLU A 140 -0.60 -9.02 -23.44
N ALA A 141 -0.38 -7.72 -23.68
CA ALA A 141 -1.44 -6.71 -23.74
C ALA A 141 -2.48 -7.02 -24.82
N TYR A 142 -2.04 -7.46 -26.00
CA TYR A 142 -2.93 -7.89 -27.08
C TYR A 142 -3.80 -9.07 -26.68
N GLN A 143 -3.23 -10.10 -26.04
CA GLN A 143 -3.99 -11.25 -25.55
C GLN A 143 -5.01 -10.85 -24.47
N LEU A 144 -4.61 -9.98 -23.55
CA LEU A 144 -5.49 -9.49 -22.48
C LEU A 144 -6.62 -8.61 -23.06
N PHE A 145 -6.34 -7.78 -24.07
CA PHE A 145 -7.32 -6.89 -24.70
C PHE A 145 -8.52 -7.67 -25.28
N TYR A 146 -8.27 -8.84 -25.86
CA TYR A 146 -9.32 -9.72 -26.40
C TYR A 146 -9.82 -10.76 -25.38
N HIS A 147 -9.32 -10.76 -24.15
CA HIS A 147 -9.80 -11.65 -23.12
C HIS A 147 -11.15 -11.19 -22.56
N LYS A 148 -12.00 -12.15 -22.17
CA LYS A 148 -13.36 -11.92 -21.63
C LYS A 148 -13.42 -10.98 -20.43
N SER A 149 -12.33 -10.89 -19.65
CA SER A 149 -12.25 -10.04 -18.46
C SER A 149 -11.88 -8.59 -18.77
N PHE A 150 -11.43 -8.26 -19.98
CA PHE A 150 -10.96 -6.90 -20.29
C PHE A 150 -12.02 -5.80 -20.05
N PRO A 151 -13.31 -5.98 -20.40
CA PRO A 151 -14.34 -4.97 -20.12
C PRO A 151 -14.44 -4.58 -18.64
N ASN A 152 -14.06 -5.48 -17.72
CA ASN A 152 -14.09 -5.22 -16.29
C ASN A 152 -12.97 -4.24 -15.84
N ILE A 153 -11.91 -4.10 -16.63
CA ILE A 153 -10.83 -3.13 -16.40
C ILE A 153 -11.34 -1.70 -16.59
N LEU A 154 -12.35 -1.52 -17.45
CA LEU A 154 -12.95 -0.23 -17.77
C LEU A 154 -13.95 0.16 -16.70
N LYS A 155 -13.58 1.12 -15.84
CA LYS A 155 -14.43 1.59 -14.73
C LYS A 155 -15.72 2.26 -15.23
N ALA A 156 -16.71 2.40 -14.37
CA ALA A 156 -18.00 3.01 -14.74
C ALA A 156 -17.86 4.42 -15.32
N LYS A 157 -16.87 5.19 -14.87
CA LYS A 157 -16.58 6.55 -15.37
C LYS A 157 -15.91 6.59 -16.75
N GLU A 158 -15.39 5.46 -17.23
CA GLU A 158 -14.69 5.33 -18.52
C GLU A 158 -15.70 4.93 -19.63
N THR A 159 -16.80 5.70 -19.73
CA THR A 159 -17.91 5.38 -20.66
C THR A 159 -17.49 5.47 -22.12
N LYS A 160 -16.63 6.44 -22.48
CA LYS A 160 -16.13 6.62 -23.87
C LYS A 160 -15.29 5.43 -24.30
N GLU A 161 -14.38 5.00 -23.43
CA GLU A 161 -13.50 3.87 -23.64
C GLU A 161 -14.32 2.56 -23.80
N LYS A 162 -15.37 2.39 -23.00
CA LYS A 162 -16.30 1.24 -23.12
C LYS A 162 -17.02 1.21 -24.44
N MET A 163 -17.57 2.33 -24.86
CA MET A 163 -18.28 2.42 -26.16
C MET A 163 -17.33 2.14 -27.32
N TYR A 164 -16.13 2.71 -27.28
CA TYR A 164 -15.12 2.49 -28.29
C TYR A 164 -14.66 1.04 -28.36
N TYR A 165 -14.41 0.42 -27.20
CA TYR A 165 -14.06 -0.99 -27.10
C TYR A 165 -15.15 -1.92 -27.66
N GLN A 166 -16.42 -1.64 -27.36
CA GLN A 166 -17.55 -2.41 -27.91
C GLN A 166 -17.64 -2.33 -29.44
N GLY A 167 -17.33 -1.15 -30.00
CA GLY A 167 -17.24 -0.97 -31.47
C GLY A 167 -16.09 -1.80 -32.08
N ILE A 168 -14.96 -1.87 -31.43
CA ILE A 168 -13.80 -2.66 -31.88
C ILE A 168 -14.07 -4.17 -31.82
N LEU A 169 -14.78 -4.65 -30.80
CA LEU A 169 -15.11 -6.09 -30.68
C LEU A 169 -15.95 -6.64 -31.86
N ALA A 170 -16.67 -5.78 -32.56
CA ALA A 170 -17.40 -6.15 -33.76
C ALA A 170 -16.48 -6.36 -34.98
N ALA A 171 -15.26 -5.90 -34.95
CA ALA A 171 -14.24 -6.04 -35.98
C ALA A 171 -13.39 -7.31 -35.78
N LYS A 172 -12.65 -7.72 -36.82
CA LYS A 172 -11.68 -8.82 -36.66
C LYS A 172 -10.55 -8.40 -35.73
N PRO A 173 -10.10 -9.27 -34.81
CA PRO A 173 -8.96 -8.98 -33.94
C PRO A 173 -7.70 -8.56 -34.73
N SER A 174 -7.11 -7.42 -34.37
CA SER A 174 -5.88 -6.91 -34.97
C SER A 174 -5.09 -6.08 -33.95
N SER A 175 -3.76 -5.98 -34.14
CA SER A 175 -2.91 -5.09 -33.34
C SER A 175 -3.26 -3.63 -33.52
N GLN A 176 -3.77 -3.25 -34.71
CA GLN A 176 -4.20 -1.89 -35.00
C GLN A 176 -5.39 -1.48 -34.13
N ASN A 177 -6.33 -2.38 -33.86
CA ASN A 177 -7.47 -2.10 -32.98
C ASN A 177 -7.03 -1.75 -31.55
N LEU A 178 -6.03 -2.45 -31.03
CA LEU A 178 -5.46 -2.14 -29.71
C LEU A 178 -4.77 -0.77 -29.72
N GLU A 179 -4.01 -0.48 -30.77
CA GLU A 179 -3.34 0.83 -30.92
C GLU A 179 -4.36 1.98 -30.98
N GLU A 180 -5.38 1.85 -31.79
CA GLU A 180 -6.47 2.82 -31.92
C GLU A 180 -7.21 3.01 -30.61
N PHE A 181 -7.47 1.92 -29.85
CA PHE A 181 -8.08 2.00 -28.53
C PHE A 181 -7.21 2.81 -27.54
N LEU A 182 -5.91 2.56 -27.49
CA LEU A 182 -5.00 3.29 -26.59
C LEU A 182 -4.89 4.78 -26.96
N VAL A 183 -4.92 5.10 -28.23
CA VAL A 183 -4.96 6.51 -28.72
C VAL A 183 -6.27 7.18 -28.32
N ALA A 184 -7.41 6.52 -28.56
CA ALA A 184 -8.72 7.06 -28.22
C ALA A 184 -8.92 7.26 -26.71
N ALA A 185 -8.32 6.39 -25.91
CA ALA A 185 -8.29 6.50 -24.45
C ALA A 185 -7.32 7.60 -23.95
N GLY A 186 -6.58 8.29 -24.84
CA GLY A 186 -5.58 9.31 -24.49
C GLY A 186 -4.42 8.75 -23.68
N ARG A 187 -4.07 7.48 -23.91
CA ARG A 187 -3.12 6.70 -23.07
C ARG A 187 -1.84 6.30 -23.84
N LYS A 188 -1.64 6.80 -25.06
CA LYS A 188 -0.44 6.51 -25.88
C LYS A 188 0.70 7.47 -25.58
#